data_687c7521f659d53d5d07873442f40fc7
#
_entry.id   687c7521f659d53d5d07873442f40fc7
#
_cell.length_a   1.000
_cell.length_b   1.000
_cell.length_c   1.000
_cell.angle_alpha   90.00
_cell.angle_beta   90.00
_cell.angle_gamma   90.00
#
_symmetry.space_group_name_H-M   'P 1'
#
loop_
_entity.id
_entity.type
_entity.pdbx_description
1 polymer ?
#
loop_
_entity_poly.entity_id
_entity_poly.type
_entity_poly.pdbx_seq_one_letter_code
_entity_poly.pdbx_strand_id
1 'polypeptide(L)'
;MLSAVLCLGLLSPEIRDSDFWWHLRTGQYIVETRSLPVPDPFAYTTAAAPSAYAGEDAVRRFNLTHEWLAQALVYAAYRAAGFPGVVMLRALLLAAFCGLAGWVAWRRSGVLDRGWMAGLAAAAIAVPFALDRPQLFTYLFLALTMAILESRRRLWLLPFLFLIWANCHGGFFLGWVVLAAYCAEALVARLRHRPLAEERALWLCSAGAVLASGINPNGFRAVQVLLLYRSSAMQSYLLEWARPALWPPPLFALLLAAAAGTMVWARRTVRMSDWLLLAAFAAAAFIAERNTIFVGFFAPVFLASYLPWKRALPALAGWVAAAALAAGIVWGATAGDFFELRAAEWRYPSGAADFLASHQVTDRMFNTYEYGGYLMWRLWPRERVFIDGRALSERVFDDYARILYNHDNAGGKNAAQLLDQYGANVIVMDTFEYATGTVYLLAPAIATTAQSEWKLVYRDAQALIWMRHPPAGVTPLNPMEVFSQMEDACGLHLDREPGRPRCARSLAQSYAKIREFTRARRWLGIYLDHPHAPDPEAEQAYREYVNAGK
;
A
#
# COMPACT_ATOMS: atom_id res chain seq x y z
N MET A 1 -21.12 17.85 10.21
CA MET A 1 -21.78 16.59 9.81
C MET A 1 -21.49 16.23 8.36
N LEU A 2 -21.84 17.09 7.36
CA LEU A 2 -21.57 16.79 5.92
C LEU A 2 -20.12 16.44 5.62
N SER A 3 -19.15 17.21 6.13
CA SER A 3 -17.70 16.91 5.93
C SER A 3 -17.29 15.54 6.45
N ALA A 4 -17.85 15.12 7.59
CA ALA A 4 -17.55 13.79 8.15
C ALA A 4 -18.12 12.68 7.27
N VAL A 5 -19.34 12.84 6.75
CA VAL A 5 -19.96 11.88 5.82
C VAL A 5 -19.17 11.81 4.52
N LEU A 6 -18.78 12.96 3.95
CA LEU A 6 -17.94 13.01 2.75
C LEU A 6 -16.59 12.33 2.97
N CYS A 7 -15.91 12.64 4.08
CA CYS A 7 -14.63 12.00 4.40
C CYS A 7 -14.78 10.49 4.56
N LEU A 8 -15.79 10.03 5.30
CA LEU A 8 -16.02 8.59 5.46
C LEU A 8 -16.34 7.92 4.13
N GLY A 9 -17.13 8.54 3.26
CA GLY A 9 -17.42 8.03 1.92
C GLY A 9 -16.16 7.91 1.06
N LEU A 10 -15.37 9.00 0.97
CA LEU A 10 -14.12 9.03 0.20
C LEU A 10 -13.06 8.03 0.71
N LEU A 11 -13.07 7.74 2.00
CA LEU A 11 -12.09 6.86 2.66
C LEU A 11 -12.59 5.40 2.79
N SER A 12 -13.72 5.06 2.17
CA SER A 12 -14.31 3.73 2.18
C SER A 12 -14.45 3.08 0.80
N PRO A 13 -13.41 3.12 -0.10
CA PRO A 13 -13.42 2.34 -1.33
C PRO A 13 -13.37 0.84 -1.01
N GLU A 14 -13.63 -0.02 -2.00
CA GLU A 14 -13.45 -1.48 -1.84
C GLU A 14 -11.99 -1.85 -1.51
N ILE A 15 -11.80 -3.02 -0.92
CA ILE A 15 -10.47 -3.54 -0.58
C ILE A 15 -9.79 -4.00 -1.87
N ARG A 16 -8.77 -3.26 -2.32
CA ARG A 16 -8.00 -3.55 -3.55
C ARG A 16 -6.55 -3.95 -3.27
N ASP A 17 -6.08 -3.76 -2.06
CA ASP A 17 -4.68 -4.00 -1.67
C ASP A 17 -4.42 -5.50 -1.53
N SER A 18 -3.46 -6.03 -2.28
CA SER A 18 -3.07 -7.44 -2.20
C SER A 18 -2.47 -7.82 -0.84
N ASP A 19 -1.85 -6.86 -0.15
CA ASP A 19 -1.26 -7.10 1.16
C ASP A 19 -2.31 -7.30 2.27
N PHE A 20 -3.51 -6.77 2.08
CA PHE A 20 -4.62 -6.97 3.03
C PHE A 20 -4.81 -8.44 3.42
N TRP A 21 -4.71 -9.34 2.46
CA TRP A 21 -5.03 -10.75 2.65
C TRP A 21 -4.06 -11.47 3.60
N TRP A 22 -2.76 -11.19 3.46
CA TRP A 22 -1.80 -11.79 4.37
C TRP A 22 -1.83 -11.12 5.76
N HIS A 23 -2.18 -9.83 5.86
CA HIS A 23 -2.45 -9.19 7.15
C HIS A 23 -3.64 -9.86 7.85
N LEU A 24 -4.74 -10.07 7.12
CA LEU A 24 -5.93 -10.73 7.64
C LEU A 24 -5.63 -12.16 8.12
N ARG A 25 -4.90 -12.93 7.28
CA ARG A 25 -4.54 -14.31 7.62
C ARG A 25 -3.59 -14.39 8.80
N THR A 26 -2.60 -13.53 8.85
CA THR A 26 -1.67 -13.46 9.98
C THR A 26 -2.41 -13.07 11.28
N GLY A 27 -3.33 -12.11 11.20
CA GLY A 27 -4.17 -11.73 12.33
C GLY A 27 -5.01 -12.89 12.85
N GLN A 28 -5.63 -13.67 11.95
CA GLN A 28 -6.35 -14.87 12.30
C GLN A 28 -5.45 -15.88 13.01
N TYR A 29 -4.28 -16.17 12.42
CA TYR A 29 -3.31 -17.10 13.01
C TYR A 29 -2.94 -16.68 14.45
N ILE A 30 -2.60 -15.40 14.66
CA ILE A 30 -2.21 -14.89 15.98
C ILE A 30 -3.34 -15.04 16.99
N VAL A 31 -4.58 -14.70 16.62
CA VAL A 31 -5.74 -14.77 17.52
C VAL A 31 -6.09 -16.21 17.87
N GLU A 32 -6.04 -17.13 16.90
CA GLU A 32 -6.41 -18.54 17.08
C GLU A 32 -5.33 -19.35 17.79
N THR A 33 -4.05 -19.12 17.43
CA THR A 33 -2.93 -19.91 18.00
C THR A 33 -2.31 -19.26 19.24
N ARG A 34 -2.59 -17.98 19.50
CA ARG A 34 -1.96 -17.15 20.53
C ARG A 34 -0.43 -17.13 20.44
N SER A 35 0.10 -17.23 19.21
CA SER A 35 1.53 -17.22 18.91
C SER A 35 1.84 -16.34 17.72
N LEU A 36 3.08 -15.83 17.66
CA LEU A 36 3.56 -15.09 16.50
C LEU A 36 3.96 -16.10 15.39
N PRO A 37 3.82 -15.74 14.11
CA PRO A 37 4.11 -16.64 12.98
C PRO A 37 5.62 -16.79 12.71
N VAL A 38 6.35 -17.28 13.69
CA VAL A 38 7.80 -17.50 13.62
C VAL A 38 8.12 -18.92 14.11
N PRO A 39 8.72 -19.80 13.26
CA PRO A 39 9.05 -19.57 11.85
C PRO A 39 7.82 -19.35 10.98
N ASP A 40 8.00 -18.84 9.75
CA ASP A 40 6.90 -18.59 8.81
C ASP A 40 6.08 -19.86 8.53
N PRO A 41 4.79 -19.91 8.90
CA PRO A 41 3.95 -21.07 8.65
C PRO A 41 3.32 -21.09 7.25
N PHE A 42 3.39 -19.99 6.49
CA PHE A 42 2.57 -19.75 5.31
C PHE A 42 3.28 -19.99 3.99
N ALA A 43 4.57 -19.60 3.86
CA ALA A 43 5.35 -19.84 2.66
C ALA A 43 6.36 -20.95 2.90
N TYR A 44 6.39 -21.93 1.98
CA TYR A 44 7.30 -23.07 2.14
C TYR A 44 8.74 -22.76 1.72
N THR A 45 8.95 -21.68 0.97
CA THR A 45 10.25 -21.27 0.43
C THR A 45 11.08 -20.47 1.44
N THR A 46 10.44 -19.68 2.30
CA THR A 46 11.12 -18.72 3.17
C THR A 46 11.77 -19.36 4.38
N ALA A 47 11.20 -20.43 4.93
CA ALA A 47 11.73 -21.13 6.09
C ALA A 47 13.08 -21.84 5.82
N ALA A 48 13.33 -22.25 4.57
CA ALA A 48 14.51 -23.00 4.16
C ALA A 48 15.52 -22.14 3.39
N ALA A 49 15.22 -20.90 3.04
CA ALA A 49 16.11 -20.06 2.24
C ALA A 49 17.27 -19.50 3.09
N PRO A 50 18.53 -19.72 2.69
CA PRO A 50 19.66 -19.08 3.34
C PRO A 50 19.60 -17.56 3.14
N SER A 51 20.14 -16.81 4.10
CA SER A 51 20.20 -15.35 4.01
C SER A 51 21.04 -14.89 2.83
N ALA A 52 20.51 -13.97 2.02
CA ALA A 52 21.22 -13.38 0.87
C ALA A 52 22.25 -12.32 1.32
N TYR A 53 22.00 -11.67 2.46
CA TYR A 53 22.86 -10.64 3.04
C TYR A 53 22.89 -10.72 4.56
N ALA A 54 23.90 -10.11 5.16
CA ALA A 54 24.05 -10.06 6.62
C ALA A 54 22.89 -9.27 7.26
N GLY A 55 22.12 -9.90 8.13
CA GLY A 55 20.99 -9.30 8.84
C GLY A 55 19.61 -9.58 8.21
N GLU A 56 19.51 -10.28 7.07
CA GLU A 56 18.22 -10.65 6.46
C GLU A 56 17.32 -11.43 7.42
N ASP A 57 17.88 -12.31 8.27
CA ASP A 57 17.09 -13.04 9.26
C ASP A 57 16.43 -12.11 10.28
N ALA A 58 17.10 -11.01 10.66
CA ALA A 58 16.52 -10.01 11.54
C ALA A 58 15.40 -9.22 10.83
N VAL A 59 15.58 -8.91 9.55
CA VAL A 59 14.55 -8.28 8.70
C VAL A 59 13.35 -9.21 8.55
N ARG A 60 13.59 -10.47 8.24
CA ARG A 60 12.54 -11.52 8.11
C ARG A 60 11.73 -11.66 9.41
N ARG A 61 12.40 -11.79 10.55
CA ARG A 61 11.74 -11.85 11.86
C ARG A 61 10.93 -10.59 12.14
N PHE A 62 11.47 -9.42 11.83
CA PHE A 62 10.77 -8.16 11.99
C PHE A 62 9.49 -8.12 11.14
N ASN A 63 9.55 -8.46 9.85
CA ASN A 63 8.39 -8.48 8.96
C ASN A 63 7.30 -9.45 9.42
N LEU A 64 7.67 -10.52 10.09
CA LEU A 64 6.71 -11.48 10.65
C LEU A 64 6.05 -11.02 11.95
N THR A 65 6.61 -10.01 12.66
CA THR A 65 6.22 -9.78 14.05
C THR A 65 5.91 -8.33 14.42
N HIS A 66 6.31 -7.34 13.62
CA HIS A 66 6.23 -5.92 14.05
C HIS A 66 4.82 -5.32 13.97
N GLU A 67 3.89 -5.97 13.29
CA GLU A 67 2.51 -5.48 13.06
C GLU A 67 1.46 -6.36 13.73
N TRP A 68 1.88 -7.25 14.62
CA TRP A 68 1.03 -8.31 15.18
C TRP A 68 -0.28 -7.80 15.78
N LEU A 69 -0.23 -6.67 16.51
CA LEU A 69 -1.42 -6.13 17.17
C LEU A 69 -2.39 -5.50 16.15
N ALA A 70 -1.88 -4.79 15.14
CA ALA A 70 -2.71 -4.24 14.08
C ALA A 70 -3.39 -5.35 13.26
N GLN A 71 -2.66 -6.42 12.94
CA GLN A 71 -3.20 -7.58 12.23
C GLN A 71 -4.30 -8.27 13.04
N ALA A 72 -4.09 -8.44 14.34
CA ALA A 72 -5.11 -8.98 15.24
C ALA A 72 -6.36 -8.08 15.31
N LEU A 73 -6.20 -6.75 15.33
CA LEU A 73 -7.32 -5.79 15.32
C LEU A 73 -8.08 -5.81 14.00
N VAL A 74 -7.37 -5.89 12.85
CA VAL A 74 -8.00 -6.03 11.52
C VAL A 74 -8.80 -7.33 11.45
N TYR A 75 -8.24 -8.46 11.93
CA TYR A 75 -8.97 -9.72 12.00
C TYR A 75 -10.18 -9.65 12.95
N ALA A 76 -10.06 -8.97 14.08
CA ALA A 76 -11.19 -8.76 15.00
C ALA A 76 -12.32 -7.96 14.33
N ALA A 77 -12.00 -6.92 13.56
CA ALA A 77 -12.98 -6.16 12.79
C ALA A 77 -13.65 -7.03 11.71
N TYR A 78 -12.85 -7.84 10.99
CA TYR A 78 -13.37 -8.80 10.03
C TYR A 78 -14.29 -9.85 10.69
N ARG A 79 -13.88 -10.42 11.81
CA ARG A 79 -14.69 -11.41 12.56
C ARG A 79 -16.01 -10.83 13.06
N ALA A 80 -16.03 -9.53 13.40
CA ALA A 80 -17.22 -8.85 13.91
C ALA A 80 -18.22 -8.50 12.80
N ALA A 81 -17.76 -8.08 11.62
CA ALA A 81 -18.64 -7.54 10.57
C ALA A 81 -18.15 -7.83 9.13
N GLY A 82 -17.26 -8.81 8.93
CA GLY A 82 -16.75 -9.14 7.59
C GLY A 82 -15.94 -8.00 6.96
N PHE A 83 -15.95 -7.92 5.64
CA PHE A 83 -15.29 -6.84 4.89
C PHE A 83 -15.84 -5.44 5.23
N PRO A 84 -17.15 -5.24 5.46
CA PRO A 84 -17.67 -3.98 5.98
C PRO A 84 -16.96 -3.49 7.25
N GLY A 85 -16.66 -4.39 8.20
CA GLY A 85 -15.95 -4.06 9.43
C GLY A 85 -14.54 -3.53 9.17
N VAL A 86 -13.81 -4.12 8.22
CA VAL A 86 -12.46 -3.72 7.84
C VAL A 86 -12.47 -2.35 7.14
N VAL A 87 -13.33 -2.18 6.12
CA VAL A 87 -13.47 -0.92 5.38
C VAL A 87 -13.83 0.23 6.32
N MET A 88 -14.77 -0.01 7.25
CA MET A 88 -15.14 1.00 8.24
C MET A 88 -14.03 1.29 9.25
N LEU A 89 -13.25 0.29 9.68
CA LEU A 89 -12.07 0.50 10.53
C LEU A 89 -11.07 1.43 9.82
N ARG A 90 -10.72 1.15 8.57
CA ARG A 90 -9.86 2.00 7.74
C ARG A 90 -10.39 3.43 7.65
N ALA A 91 -11.66 3.58 7.26
CA ALA A 91 -12.29 4.89 7.08
C ALA A 91 -12.29 5.69 8.39
N LEU A 92 -12.57 5.05 9.53
CA LEU A 92 -12.55 5.70 10.84
C LEU A 92 -11.15 6.12 11.28
N LEU A 93 -10.11 5.28 11.06
CA LEU A 93 -8.72 5.62 11.38
C LEU A 93 -8.25 6.84 10.60
N LEU A 94 -8.52 6.89 9.29
CA LEU A 94 -8.15 8.02 8.44
C LEU A 94 -9.00 9.26 8.72
N ALA A 95 -10.31 9.12 8.94
CA ALA A 95 -11.17 10.25 9.31
C ALA A 95 -10.74 10.85 10.65
N ALA A 96 -10.31 10.03 11.61
CA ALA A 96 -9.75 10.51 12.88
C ALA A 96 -8.43 11.26 12.68
N PHE A 97 -7.54 10.76 11.81
CA PHE A 97 -6.32 11.47 11.41
C PHE A 97 -6.63 12.86 10.83
N CYS A 98 -7.54 12.96 9.87
CA CYS A 98 -7.96 14.22 9.26
C CYS A 98 -8.67 15.15 10.26
N GLY A 99 -9.54 14.59 11.11
CA GLY A 99 -10.24 15.33 12.15
C GLY A 99 -9.29 15.91 13.20
N LEU A 100 -8.24 15.16 13.57
CA LEU A 100 -7.20 15.63 14.48
C LEU A 100 -6.33 16.73 13.84
N ALA A 101 -6.03 16.67 12.55
CA ALA A 101 -5.39 17.77 11.84
C ALA A 101 -6.23 19.05 11.91
N GLY A 102 -7.53 18.91 11.62
CA GLY A 102 -8.49 20.00 11.76
C GLY A 102 -8.58 20.54 13.20
N TRP A 103 -8.63 19.66 14.19
CA TRP A 103 -8.69 20.05 15.61
C TRP A 103 -7.43 20.80 16.05
N VAL A 104 -6.24 20.33 15.68
CA VAL A 104 -4.96 21.01 15.99
C VAL A 104 -4.92 22.39 15.32
N ALA A 105 -5.33 22.49 14.04
CA ALA A 105 -5.37 23.73 13.30
C ALA A 105 -6.36 24.75 13.94
N TRP A 106 -7.56 24.30 14.31
CA TRP A 106 -8.52 25.12 15.03
C TRP A 106 -7.98 25.60 16.38
N ARG A 107 -7.47 24.68 17.19
CA ARG A 107 -6.92 25.01 18.52
C ARG A 107 -5.79 26.05 18.45
N ARG A 108 -4.94 25.98 17.44
CA ARG A 108 -3.79 26.89 17.25
C ARG A 108 -4.19 28.24 16.67
N SER A 109 -5.11 28.25 15.70
CA SER A 109 -5.56 29.47 15.03
C SER A 109 -6.65 30.24 15.79
N GLY A 110 -7.43 29.54 16.61
CA GLY A 110 -8.64 30.08 17.25
C GLY A 110 -9.82 30.25 16.29
N VAL A 111 -9.69 29.84 15.00
CA VAL A 111 -10.71 30.01 13.95
C VAL A 111 -11.22 28.66 13.49
N LEU A 112 -12.49 28.37 13.71
CA LEU A 112 -13.10 27.07 13.40
C LEU A 112 -13.00 26.72 11.91
N ASP A 113 -13.24 27.72 11.03
CA ASP A 113 -13.20 27.53 9.58
C ASP A 113 -11.84 27.03 9.10
N ARG A 114 -10.75 27.52 9.69
CA ARG A 114 -9.39 27.07 9.38
C ARG A 114 -9.16 25.62 9.79
N GLY A 115 -9.68 25.24 10.97
CA GLY A 115 -9.65 23.85 11.40
C GLY A 115 -10.40 22.95 10.43
N TRP A 116 -11.57 23.37 10.02
CA TRP A 116 -12.39 22.66 9.05
C TRP A 116 -11.67 22.51 7.69
N MET A 117 -11.11 23.60 7.14
CA MET A 117 -10.36 23.59 5.90
C MET A 117 -9.10 22.70 5.98
N ALA A 118 -8.39 22.74 7.11
CA ALA A 118 -7.20 21.90 7.33
C ALA A 118 -7.56 20.40 7.35
N GLY A 119 -8.68 20.04 8.00
CA GLY A 119 -9.18 18.67 8.00
C GLY A 119 -9.57 18.17 6.61
N LEU A 120 -10.22 19.00 5.79
CA LEU A 120 -10.56 18.66 4.40
C LEU A 120 -9.32 18.56 3.51
N ALA A 121 -8.35 19.45 3.67
CA ALA A 121 -7.08 19.37 2.93
C ALA A 121 -6.29 18.10 3.29
N ALA A 122 -6.29 17.73 4.57
CA ALA A 122 -5.71 16.46 5.02
C ALA A 122 -6.45 15.26 4.39
N ALA A 123 -7.78 15.30 4.32
CA ALA A 123 -8.59 14.24 3.71
C ALA A 123 -8.30 14.10 2.21
N ALA A 124 -8.18 15.20 1.48
CA ALA A 124 -7.87 15.18 0.05
C ALA A 124 -6.50 14.51 -0.25
N ILE A 125 -5.51 14.69 0.64
CA ILE A 125 -4.22 13.99 0.53
C ILE A 125 -4.32 12.53 1.01
N ALA A 126 -5.20 12.23 1.98
CA ALA A 126 -5.32 10.90 2.57
C ALA A 126 -6.02 9.88 1.65
N VAL A 127 -6.84 10.31 0.67
CA VAL A 127 -7.60 9.41 -0.23
C VAL A 127 -6.71 8.34 -0.90
N PRO A 128 -5.56 8.64 -1.53
CA PRO A 128 -4.70 7.62 -2.14
C PRO A 128 -4.10 6.63 -1.12
N PHE A 129 -4.15 6.96 0.18
CA PHE A 129 -3.62 6.14 1.27
C PHE A 129 -4.70 5.32 1.98
N ALA A 130 -5.91 5.25 1.42
CA ALA A 130 -7.00 4.43 1.93
C ALA A 130 -6.77 2.94 1.58
N LEU A 131 -5.63 2.39 2.02
CA LEU A 131 -5.21 1.01 1.87
C LEU A 131 -5.43 0.25 3.19
N ASP A 132 -5.72 -1.04 3.12
CA ASP A 132 -6.05 -1.87 4.31
C ASP A 132 -4.78 -2.45 4.96
N ARG A 133 -3.86 -1.57 5.34
CA ARG A 133 -2.54 -1.92 5.90
C ARG A 133 -2.37 -1.38 7.33
N PRO A 134 -1.54 -2.02 8.16
CA PRO A 134 -1.20 -1.58 9.52
C PRO A 134 -0.64 -0.15 9.62
N GLN A 135 -0.07 0.40 8.55
CA GLN A 135 0.40 1.78 8.51
C GLN A 135 -0.68 2.83 8.85
N LEU A 136 -1.97 2.52 8.69
CA LEU A 136 -3.09 3.36 9.10
C LEU A 136 -3.03 3.75 10.58
N PHE A 137 -2.57 2.82 11.43
CA PHE A 137 -2.38 3.08 12.86
C PHE A 137 -1.27 4.11 13.09
N THR A 138 -0.22 4.12 12.26
CA THR A 138 0.82 5.16 12.32
C THR A 138 0.26 6.55 12.04
N TYR A 139 -0.61 6.70 11.06
CA TYR A 139 -1.24 7.99 10.77
C TYR A 139 -2.03 8.50 11.97
N LEU A 140 -2.89 7.65 12.53
CA LEU A 140 -3.67 8.00 13.72
C LEU A 140 -2.79 8.34 14.92
N PHE A 141 -1.79 7.51 15.23
CA PHE A 141 -0.96 7.69 16.43
C PHE A 141 -0.05 8.92 16.32
N LEU A 142 0.43 9.26 15.13
CA LEU A 142 1.14 10.51 14.89
C LEU A 142 0.23 11.72 15.15
N ALA A 143 -1.00 11.69 14.64
CA ALA A 143 -1.98 12.76 14.87
C ALA A 143 -2.37 12.88 16.34
N LEU A 144 -2.54 11.75 17.06
CA LEU A 144 -2.79 11.73 18.51
C LEU A 144 -1.59 12.28 19.30
N THR A 145 -0.36 11.94 18.90
CA THR A 145 0.87 12.49 19.52
C THR A 145 0.86 14.02 19.42
N MET A 146 0.59 14.55 18.23
CA MET A 146 0.46 16.00 18.02
C MET A 146 -0.65 16.61 18.87
N ALA A 147 -1.83 15.98 18.92
CA ALA A 147 -2.96 16.48 19.72
C ALA A 147 -2.64 16.50 21.23
N ILE A 148 -1.97 15.49 21.76
CA ILE A 148 -1.54 15.41 23.15
C ILE A 148 -0.53 16.54 23.45
N LEU A 149 0.48 16.72 22.59
CA LEU A 149 1.51 17.75 22.74
C LEU A 149 0.92 19.17 22.65
N GLU A 150 -0.01 19.41 21.75
CA GLU A 150 -0.66 20.72 21.60
C GLU A 150 -1.65 21.03 22.74
N SER A 151 -2.29 20.01 23.30
CA SER A 151 -3.17 20.23 24.46
C SER A 151 -2.38 20.51 25.74
N ARG A 152 -1.16 20.00 25.85
CA ARG A 152 -0.28 19.97 27.02
C ARG A 152 -0.94 19.40 28.30
N ARG A 153 -2.14 18.90 28.12
CA ARG A 153 -2.91 18.27 29.19
C ARG A 153 -2.80 16.77 29.13
N ARG A 154 -2.44 15.96 29.79
CA ARG A 154 -2.40 14.49 29.65
C ARG A 154 -1.15 13.99 28.92
N LEU A 155 -0.01 14.67 29.04
CA LEU A 155 1.25 14.18 28.48
C LEU A 155 1.58 12.74 28.93
N TRP A 156 1.07 12.33 30.10
CA TRP A 156 1.19 10.97 30.64
C TRP A 156 0.61 9.87 29.73
N LEU A 157 -0.25 10.22 28.75
CA LEU A 157 -0.75 9.27 27.76
C LEU A 157 0.31 8.87 26.72
N LEU A 158 1.38 9.67 26.53
CA LEU A 158 2.40 9.39 25.52
C LEU A 158 3.05 8.00 25.67
N PRO A 159 3.52 7.57 26.87
CA PRO A 159 4.08 6.23 27.02
C PRO A 159 3.11 5.10 26.60
N PHE A 160 1.84 5.19 26.97
CA PHE A 160 0.83 4.20 26.60
C PHE A 160 0.55 4.20 25.09
N LEU A 161 0.47 5.38 24.47
CA LEU A 161 0.29 5.53 23.04
C LEU A 161 1.44 4.86 22.27
N PHE A 162 2.68 5.10 22.69
CA PHE A 162 3.86 4.55 22.03
C PHE A 162 4.03 3.05 22.28
N LEU A 163 3.61 2.53 23.42
CA LEU A 163 3.53 1.11 23.69
C LEU A 163 2.60 0.42 22.66
N ILE A 164 1.41 0.96 22.43
CA ILE A 164 0.45 0.41 21.47
C ILE A 164 0.99 0.58 20.05
N TRP A 165 1.49 1.76 19.71
CA TRP A 165 2.00 2.06 18.37
C TRP A 165 3.11 1.12 17.93
N ALA A 166 4.11 0.88 18.79
CA ALA A 166 5.25 0.01 18.50
C ALA A 166 4.87 -1.47 18.30
N ASN A 167 3.67 -1.87 18.73
CA ASN A 167 3.10 -3.19 18.48
C ASN A 167 2.12 -3.23 17.29
N CYS A 168 1.68 -2.06 16.80
CA CYS A 168 0.82 -1.96 15.63
C CYS A 168 1.58 -1.77 14.31
N HIS A 169 2.68 -0.99 14.31
CA HIS A 169 3.44 -0.71 13.08
C HIS A 169 4.83 -0.13 13.38
N GLY A 170 5.79 -0.48 12.53
CA GLY A 170 7.18 -0.02 12.66
C GLY A 170 7.40 1.50 12.56
N GLY A 171 6.40 2.27 12.12
CA GLY A 171 6.48 3.73 11.95
C GLY A 171 6.49 4.55 13.26
N PHE A 172 6.52 3.93 14.43
CA PHE A 172 6.53 4.64 15.73
C PHE A 172 7.73 5.60 15.91
N PHE A 173 8.84 5.36 15.22
CA PHE A 173 10.01 6.27 15.25
C PHE A 173 9.70 7.66 14.67
N LEU A 174 8.68 7.81 13.81
CA LEU A 174 8.21 9.13 13.34
C LEU A 174 7.65 9.96 14.50
N GLY A 175 7.05 9.30 15.47
CA GLY A 175 6.64 9.95 16.72
C GLY A 175 7.84 10.43 17.54
N TRP A 176 8.98 9.72 17.51
CA TRP A 176 10.22 10.22 18.18
C TRP A 176 10.71 11.53 17.54
N VAL A 177 10.58 11.66 16.20
CA VAL A 177 10.91 12.93 15.51
C VAL A 177 10.03 14.06 16.03
N VAL A 178 8.72 13.79 16.23
CA VAL A 178 7.79 14.78 16.79
C VAL A 178 8.19 15.14 18.23
N LEU A 179 8.41 14.15 19.10
CA LEU A 179 8.84 14.37 20.48
C LEU A 179 10.16 15.17 20.54
N ALA A 180 11.14 14.80 19.70
CA ALA A 180 12.43 15.48 19.64
C ALA A 180 12.30 16.96 19.25
N ALA A 181 11.42 17.30 18.30
CA ALA A 181 11.18 18.69 17.90
C ALA A 181 10.62 19.54 19.06
N TYR A 182 9.66 18.99 19.82
CA TYR A 182 9.10 19.68 20.99
C TYR A 182 10.09 19.76 22.15
N CYS A 183 10.87 18.72 22.40
CA CYS A 183 11.93 18.71 23.39
C CYS A 183 13.06 19.69 23.04
N ALA A 184 13.44 19.81 21.76
CA ALA A 184 14.43 20.78 21.31
C ALA A 184 13.95 22.22 21.52
N GLU A 185 12.67 22.51 21.22
CA GLU A 185 12.08 23.83 21.51
C GLU A 185 12.12 24.15 23.01
N ALA A 186 11.74 23.18 23.87
CA ALA A 186 11.79 23.35 25.32
C ALA A 186 13.22 23.59 25.82
N LEU A 187 14.21 22.86 25.27
CA LEU A 187 15.62 23.05 25.62
C LEU A 187 16.11 24.47 25.25
N VAL A 188 15.84 24.93 24.04
CA VAL A 188 16.21 26.27 23.59
C VAL A 188 15.54 27.36 24.44
N ALA A 189 14.25 27.18 24.77
CA ALA A 189 13.53 28.09 25.65
C ALA A 189 14.18 28.17 27.05
N ARG A 190 14.55 27.01 27.60
CA ARG A 190 15.26 26.93 28.90
C ARG A 190 16.63 27.61 28.86
N LEU A 191 17.42 27.35 27.80
CA LEU A 191 18.75 28.00 27.63
C LEU A 191 18.63 29.53 27.49
N ARG A 192 17.48 30.02 27.00
CA ARG A 192 17.16 31.45 26.93
C ARG A 192 16.51 31.99 28.20
N HIS A 193 16.53 31.24 29.30
CA HIS A 193 15.91 31.59 30.59
C HIS A 193 14.38 31.86 30.49
N ARG A 194 13.70 31.20 29.56
CA ARG A 194 12.24 31.29 29.36
C ARG A 194 11.61 29.88 29.33
N PRO A 195 11.70 29.09 30.42
CA PRO A 195 11.23 27.72 30.43
C PRO A 195 9.74 27.64 30.08
N LEU A 196 9.37 26.59 29.35
CA LEU A 196 7.98 26.35 29.00
C LEU A 196 7.21 25.77 30.19
N ALA A 197 5.91 26.08 30.27
CA ALA A 197 5.02 25.42 31.23
C ALA A 197 5.05 23.89 30.99
N GLU A 198 5.05 23.12 32.08
CA GLU A 198 5.07 21.64 32.05
C GLU A 198 6.31 21.00 31.37
N GLU A 199 7.40 21.75 31.23
CA GLU A 199 8.65 21.28 30.59
C GLU A 199 9.13 19.95 31.19
N ARG A 200 9.12 19.82 32.54
CA ARG A 200 9.51 18.57 33.21
C ARG A 200 8.63 17.38 32.82
N ALA A 201 7.32 17.61 32.75
CA ALA A 201 6.38 16.57 32.32
C ALA A 201 6.62 16.18 30.85
N LEU A 202 6.90 17.16 29.96
CA LEU A 202 7.24 16.89 28.56
C LEU A 202 8.46 15.98 28.45
N TRP A 203 9.57 16.29 29.16
CA TRP A 203 10.79 15.48 29.14
C TRP A 203 10.56 14.06 29.68
N LEU A 204 9.92 13.94 30.84
CA LEU A 204 9.68 12.65 31.48
C LEU A 204 8.74 11.77 30.64
N CYS A 205 7.65 12.34 30.13
CA CYS A 205 6.69 11.58 29.32
C CYS A 205 7.26 11.23 27.94
N SER A 206 8.09 12.10 27.33
CA SER A 206 8.78 11.78 26.07
C SER A 206 9.80 10.66 26.26
N ALA A 207 10.61 10.71 27.33
CA ALA A 207 11.53 9.62 27.67
C ALA A 207 10.77 8.31 27.94
N GLY A 208 9.68 8.39 28.70
CA GLY A 208 8.79 7.24 28.95
C GLY A 208 8.18 6.67 27.66
N ALA A 209 7.81 7.52 26.70
CA ALA A 209 7.28 7.10 25.39
C ALA A 209 8.35 6.36 24.55
N VAL A 210 9.58 6.88 24.54
CA VAL A 210 10.71 6.20 23.86
C VAL A 210 10.98 4.83 24.51
N LEU A 211 11.04 4.76 25.85
CA LEU A 211 11.25 3.50 26.57
C LEU A 211 10.12 2.51 26.33
N ALA A 212 8.87 2.96 26.39
CA ALA A 212 7.68 2.13 26.16
C ALA A 212 7.62 1.56 24.74
N SER A 213 8.12 2.29 23.74
CA SER A 213 8.19 1.78 22.36
C SER A 213 9.18 0.62 22.19
N GLY A 214 10.08 0.38 23.14
CA GLY A 214 10.93 -0.81 23.19
C GLY A 214 10.21 -2.07 23.66
N ILE A 215 8.97 -1.97 24.19
CA ILE A 215 8.17 -3.10 24.65
C ILE A 215 7.35 -3.65 23.46
N ASN A 216 8.04 -4.36 22.57
CA ASN A 216 7.50 -5.02 21.38
C ASN A 216 8.33 -6.27 21.06
N PRO A 217 7.90 -7.18 20.18
CA PRO A 217 8.61 -8.45 19.91
C PRO A 217 10.06 -8.29 19.43
N ASN A 218 10.42 -7.11 18.90
CA ASN A 218 11.75 -6.82 18.35
C ASN A 218 12.59 -5.88 19.22
N GLY A 219 12.00 -5.31 20.28
CA GLY A 219 12.66 -4.31 21.11
C GLY A 219 13.15 -3.10 20.30
N PHE A 220 14.24 -2.49 20.71
CA PHE A 220 14.87 -1.40 19.96
C PHE A 220 15.62 -1.85 18.70
N ARG A 221 15.83 -3.17 18.49
CA ARG A 221 16.37 -3.71 17.23
C ARG A 221 15.48 -3.37 16.04
N ALA A 222 14.18 -3.13 16.25
CA ALA A 222 13.27 -2.63 15.23
C ALA A 222 13.84 -1.41 14.46
N VAL A 223 14.52 -0.49 15.15
CA VAL A 223 15.14 0.69 14.51
C VAL A 223 16.36 0.31 13.67
N GLN A 224 17.16 -0.67 14.10
CA GLN A 224 18.29 -1.17 13.32
C GLN A 224 17.82 -1.83 12.02
N VAL A 225 16.72 -2.58 12.08
CA VAL A 225 16.13 -3.21 10.89
C VAL A 225 15.72 -2.17 9.85
N LEU A 226 15.15 -1.03 10.26
CA LEU A 226 14.80 0.07 9.35
C LEU A 226 16.01 0.64 8.59
N LEU A 227 17.22 0.57 9.19
CA LEU A 227 18.46 0.95 8.52
C LEU A 227 18.93 -0.15 7.55
N LEU A 228 18.73 -1.42 7.91
CA LEU A 228 19.08 -2.57 7.06
C LEU A 228 18.20 -2.65 5.80
N TYR A 229 16.95 -2.19 5.86
CA TYR A 229 16.09 -2.11 4.67
C TYR A 229 16.72 -1.34 3.51
N ARG A 230 17.55 -0.33 3.79
CA ARG A 230 18.26 0.43 2.75
C ARG A 230 19.24 -0.41 1.93
N SER A 231 19.64 -1.57 2.45
CA SER A 231 20.57 -2.49 1.79
C SER A 231 19.88 -3.53 0.92
N SER A 232 18.55 -3.64 1.00
CA SER A 232 17.77 -4.61 0.23
C SER A 232 17.50 -4.11 -1.19
N ALA A 233 17.85 -4.89 -2.20
CA ALA A 233 17.52 -4.63 -3.60
C ALA A 233 16.01 -4.65 -3.85
N MET A 234 15.23 -5.36 -3.02
CA MET A 234 13.77 -5.46 -3.16
C MET A 234 13.04 -4.12 -3.04
N GLN A 235 13.62 -3.14 -2.32
CA GLN A 235 13.02 -1.80 -2.22
C GLN A 235 12.92 -1.08 -3.58
N SER A 236 13.84 -1.34 -4.50
CA SER A 236 13.82 -0.72 -5.83
C SER A 236 12.63 -1.19 -6.70
N TYR A 237 12.03 -2.32 -6.37
CA TYR A 237 10.86 -2.87 -7.07
C TYR A 237 9.52 -2.37 -6.49
N LEU A 238 9.53 -1.77 -5.29
CA LEU A 238 8.31 -1.31 -4.63
C LEU A 238 8.01 0.15 -5.01
N LEU A 239 6.99 0.37 -5.83
CA LEU A 239 6.60 1.70 -6.34
C LEU A 239 6.33 2.72 -5.24
N GLU A 240 5.84 2.31 -4.08
CA GLU A 240 5.55 3.19 -2.94
C GLU A 240 6.80 3.82 -2.31
N TRP A 241 7.99 3.25 -2.54
CA TRP A 241 9.29 3.79 -2.12
C TRP A 241 9.92 4.72 -3.16
N ALA A 242 9.31 4.82 -4.35
CA ALA A 242 9.75 5.74 -5.38
C ALA A 242 9.58 7.20 -4.92
N ARG A 243 10.39 8.07 -5.48
CA ARG A 243 10.22 9.52 -5.27
C ARG A 243 8.93 9.99 -5.92
N PRO A 244 8.16 10.89 -5.27
CA PRO A 244 6.96 11.41 -5.86
C PRO A 244 7.26 12.22 -7.12
N ALA A 245 6.39 12.11 -8.14
CA ALA A 245 6.42 12.98 -9.30
C ALA A 245 6.02 14.41 -8.88
N LEU A 246 6.80 15.40 -9.30
CA LEU A 246 6.56 16.81 -8.96
C LEU A 246 5.90 17.60 -10.09
N TRP A 247 5.76 17.00 -11.27
CA TRP A 247 5.11 17.65 -12.40
C TRP A 247 4.08 16.70 -13.06
N PRO A 248 2.84 17.15 -13.29
CA PRO A 248 2.24 18.41 -12.77
C PRO A 248 2.29 18.48 -11.24
N PRO A 249 2.35 19.70 -10.62
CA PRO A 249 2.58 19.81 -9.18
C PRO A 249 1.44 19.16 -8.39
N PRO A 250 1.72 18.13 -7.57
CA PRO A 250 0.71 17.44 -6.79
C PRO A 250 0.23 18.30 -5.61
N LEU A 251 -0.96 18.01 -5.10
CA LEU A 251 -1.59 18.78 -4.02
C LEU A 251 -0.69 18.91 -2.78
N PHE A 252 0.02 17.85 -2.40
CA PHE A 252 0.91 17.90 -1.24
C PHE A 252 2.04 18.93 -1.43
N ALA A 253 2.61 19.04 -2.65
CA ALA A 253 3.68 19.99 -2.95
C ALA A 253 3.17 21.44 -2.92
N LEU A 254 1.96 21.69 -3.44
CA LEU A 254 1.30 22.99 -3.37
C LEU A 254 1.01 23.41 -1.92
N LEU A 255 0.49 22.51 -1.10
CA LEU A 255 0.23 22.78 0.31
C LEU A 255 1.52 22.98 1.11
N LEU A 256 2.57 22.21 0.81
CA LEU A 256 3.89 22.37 1.42
C LEU A 256 4.48 23.74 1.09
N ALA A 257 4.43 24.16 -0.18
CA ALA A 257 4.91 25.48 -0.62
C ALA A 257 4.14 26.62 0.03
N ALA A 258 2.80 26.50 0.12
CA ALA A 258 1.93 27.49 0.78
C ALA A 258 2.24 27.58 2.29
N ALA A 259 2.42 26.44 2.98
CA ALA A 259 2.77 26.41 4.39
C ALA A 259 4.16 27.02 4.63
N ALA A 260 5.17 26.63 3.84
CA ALA A 260 6.52 27.18 3.92
C ALA A 260 6.55 28.70 3.67
N GLY A 261 5.88 29.16 2.62
CA GLY A 261 5.76 30.59 2.31
C GLY A 261 5.11 31.39 3.44
N THR A 262 4.02 30.85 4.02
CA THR A 262 3.33 31.46 5.17
C THR A 262 4.23 31.50 6.41
N MET A 263 4.96 30.41 6.69
CA MET A 263 5.89 30.36 7.82
C MET A 263 7.08 31.32 7.62
N VAL A 264 7.63 31.43 6.41
CA VAL A 264 8.69 32.43 6.10
C VAL A 264 8.17 33.86 6.31
N TRP A 265 6.96 34.15 5.87
CA TRP A 265 6.34 35.45 6.08
C TRP A 265 6.12 35.73 7.58
N ALA A 266 5.64 34.75 8.34
CA ALA A 266 5.39 34.85 9.79
C ALA A 266 6.63 34.49 10.66
N ARG A 267 7.83 34.43 10.08
CA ARG A 267 9.03 33.83 10.69
C ARG A 267 9.37 34.25 12.13
N ARG A 268 8.95 35.46 12.54
CA ARG A 268 9.19 36.00 13.90
C ARG A 268 8.29 35.35 14.96
N THR A 269 7.19 34.74 14.56
CA THR A 269 6.19 34.13 15.45
C THR A 269 6.13 32.62 15.35
N VAL A 270 6.79 32.04 14.32
CA VAL A 270 6.82 30.59 14.11
C VAL A 270 7.65 29.91 15.19
N ARG A 271 7.09 28.82 15.76
CA ARG A 271 7.77 28.02 16.77
C ARG A 271 8.92 27.23 16.13
N MET A 272 9.96 27.00 16.91
CA MET A 272 11.11 26.20 16.45
C MET A 272 10.71 24.76 16.13
N SER A 273 9.85 24.15 16.94
CA SER A 273 9.34 22.80 16.69
C SER A 273 8.65 22.70 15.33
N ASP A 274 7.92 23.73 14.90
CA ASP A 274 7.20 23.71 13.62
C ASP A 274 8.14 23.77 12.42
N TRP A 275 9.22 24.54 12.51
CA TRP A 275 10.27 24.53 11.49
C TRP A 275 10.95 23.16 11.39
N LEU A 276 11.27 22.54 12.52
CA LEU A 276 11.88 21.21 12.55
C LEU A 276 10.96 20.14 11.97
N LEU A 277 9.66 20.19 12.32
CA LEU A 277 8.66 19.24 11.80
C LEU A 277 8.41 19.43 10.31
N LEU A 278 8.25 20.68 9.83
CA LEU A 278 8.08 20.93 8.41
C LEU A 278 9.28 20.42 7.60
N ALA A 279 10.50 20.71 8.06
CA ALA A 279 11.71 20.26 7.39
C ALA A 279 11.84 18.73 7.37
N ALA A 280 11.61 18.07 8.52
CA ALA A 280 11.73 16.61 8.63
C ALA A 280 10.71 15.87 7.75
N PHE A 281 9.43 16.27 7.80
CA PHE A 281 8.39 15.59 7.04
C PHE A 281 8.35 15.99 5.56
N ALA A 282 8.82 17.21 5.20
CA ALA A 282 9.08 17.56 3.82
C ALA A 282 10.22 16.69 3.23
N ALA A 283 11.33 16.56 3.95
CA ALA A 283 12.43 15.68 3.52
C ALA A 283 11.97 14.23 3.36
N ALA A 284 11.19 13.70 4.31
CA ALA A 284 10.62 12.36 4.21
C ALA A 284 9.71 12.19 2.98
N ALA A 285 8.86 13.20 2.67
CA ALA A 285 7.97 13.18 1.51
C ALA A 285 8.72 13.16 0.17
N PHE A 286 9.84 13.89 0.06
CA PHE A 286 10.66 13.86 -1.16
C PHE A 286 11.52 12.59 -1.32
N ILE A 287 11.69 11.83 -0.24
CA ILE A 287 12.40 10.53 -0.29
C ILE A 287 11.50 9.43 -0.84
N ALA A 288 10.23 9.39 -0.41
CA ALA A 288 9.30 8.33 -0.82
C ALA A 288 7.85 8.84 -0.85
N GLU A 289 7.12 8.47 -1.90
CA GLU A 289 5.72 8.89 -2.11
C GLU A 289 4.81 8.54 -0.93
N ARG A 290 5.02 7.38 -0.33
CA ARG A 290 4.27 6.94 0.87
C ARG A 290 4.33 7.90 2.06
N ASN A 291 5.31 8.79 2.12
CA ASN A 291 5.47 9.76 3.21
C ASN A 291 4.74 11.08 2.95
N THR A 292 4.19 11.30 1.77
CA THR A 292 3.50 12.56 1.41
C THR A 292 2.25 12.79 2.26
N ILE A 293 1.63 11.74 2.80
CA ILE A 293 0.49 11.83 3.72
C ILE A 293 0.83 12.65 4.98
N PHE A 294 2.07 12.61 5.47
CA PHE A 294 2.46 13.38 6.65
C PHE A 294 2.49 14.89 6.35
N VAL A 295 2.85 15.28 5.12
CA VAL A 295 2.69 16.67 4.65
C VAL A 295 1.21 17.06 4.67
N GLY A 296 0.30 16.12 4.33
CA GLY A 296 -1.15 16.30 4.43
C GLY A 296 -1.66 16.62 5.84
N PHE A 297 -0.92 16.22 6.88
CA PHE A 297 -1.19 16.62 8.26
C PHE A 297 -0.55 17.98 8.60
N PHE A 298 0.78 18.09 8.45
CA PHE A 298 1.54 19.22 8.97
C PHE A 298 1.34 20.51 8.17
N ALA A 299 1.31 20.44 6.84
CA ALA A 299 1.21 21.64 6.01
C ALA A 299 -0.13 22.40 6.22
N PRO A 300 -1.32 21.76 6.18
CA PRO A 300 -2.57 22.45 6.49
C PRO A 300 -2.62 23.00 7.92
N VAL A 301 -2.08 22.28 8.92
CA VAL A 301 -2.02 22.74 10.31
C VAL A 301 -1.16 24.00 10.42
N PHE A 302 0.02 24.03 9.82
CA PHE A 302 0.92 25.18 9.90
C PHE A 302 0.38 26.36 9.08
N LEU A 303 -0.15 26.11 7.90
CA LEU A 303 -0.83 27.12 7.10
C LEU A 303 -1.94 27.80 7.92
N ALA A 304 -2.84 27.01 8.51
CA ALA A 304 -3.93 27.53 9.35
C ALA A 304 -3.42 28.30 10.57
N SER A 305 -2.30 27.87 11.18
CA SER A 305 -1.73 28.47 12.39
C SER A 305 -1.14 29.85 12.15
N TYR A 306 -0.49 30.05 10.99
CA TYR A 306 0.35 31.22 10.72
C TYR A 306 -0.21 32.19 9.67
N LEU A 307 -1.36 31.88 9.02
CA LEU A 307 -2.05 32.83 8.16
C LEU A 307 -2.40 34.12 8.92
N PRO A 308 -2.16 35.31 8.32
CA PRO A 308 -2.36 36.60 9.02
C PRO A 308 -3.81 36.93 9.29
N TRP A 309 -4.71 36.46 8.43
CA TRP A 309 -6.12 36.85 8.46
C TRP A 309 -6.91 35.99 9.45
N LYS A 310 -7.34 36.57 10.55
CA LYS A 310 -8.14 35.88 11.58
C LYS A 310 -9.66 36.02 11.36
N ARG A 311 -10.10 36.44 10.17
CA ARG A 311 -11.52 36.55 9.88
C ARG A 311 -12.12 35.19 9.58
N ALA A 312 -13.31 34.93 10.13
CA ALA A 312 -14.15 33.81 9.74
C ALA A 312 -14.61 33.96 8.28
N LEU A 313 -14.95 32.86 7.64
CA LEU A 313 -15.54 32.90 6.30
C LEU A 313 -16.89 33.64 6.35
N PRO A 314 -17.23 34.45 5.31
CA PRO A 314 -18.57 35.01 5.19
C PRO A 314 -19.63 33.90 5.21
N ALA A 315 -20.80 34.17 5.79
CA ALA A 315 -21.90 33.19 5.87
C ALA A 315 -22.26 32.60 4.51
N LEU A 316 -22.23 33.41 3.44
CA LEU A 316 -22.47 32.97 2.07
C LEU A 316 -21.45 31.91 1.64
N ALA A 317 -20.14 32.08 1.93
CA ALA A 317 -19.11 31.11 1.63
C ALA A 317 -19.33 29.77 2.40
N GLY A 318 -19.82 29.85 3.63
CA GLY A 318 -20.24 28.70 4.42
C GLY A 318 -21.38 27.92 3.76
N TRP A 319 -22.40 28.59 3.27
CA TRP A 319 -23.51 27.96 2.53
C TRP A 319 -23.07 27.35 1.20
N VAL A 320 -22.24 28.06 0.44
CA VAL A 320 -21.67 27.52 -0.82
C VAL A 320 -20.84 26.26 -0.55
N ALA A 321 -20.02 26.27 0.50
CA ALA A 321 -19.24 25.09 0.89
C ALA A 321 -20.15 23.93 1.34
N ALA A 322 -21.20 24.19 2.09
CA ALA A 322 -22.18 23.18 2.51
C ALA A 322 -22.91 22.58 1.29
N ALA A 323 -23.30 23.41 0.33
CA ALA A 323 -23.93 22.95 -0.92
C ALA A 323 -22.97 22.11 -1.77
N ALA A 324 -21.70 22.52 -1.91
CA ALA A 324 -20.67 21.77 -2.62
C ALA A 324 -20.39 20.39 -1.96
N LEU A 325 -20.33 20.34 -0.62
CA LEU A 325 -20.19 19.08 0.11
C LEU A 325 -21.40 18.15 -0.10
N ALA A 326 -22.62 18.71 -0.03
CA ALA A 326 -23.83 17.94 -0.27
C ALA A 326 -23.87 17.38 -1.71
N ALA A 327 -23.51 18.22 -2.70
CA ALA A 327 -23.39 17.81 -4.10
C ALA A 327 -22.33 16.70 -4.27
N GLY A 328 -21.17 16.83 -3.64
CA GLY A 328 -20.12 15.80 -3.65
C GLY A 328 -20.58 14.48 -3.02
N ILE A 329 -21.33 14.52 -1.93
CA ILE A 329 -21.90 13.31 -1.31
C ILE A 329 -22.91 12.64 -2.25
N VAL A 330 -23.81 13.43 -2.85
CA VAL A 330 -24.80 12.90 -3.80
C VAL A 330 -24.11 12.30 -5.00
N TRP A 331 -23.12 13.00 -5.56
CA TRP A 331 -22.36 12.50 -6.72
C TRP A 331 -21.62 11.21 -6.40
N GLY A 332 -20.86 11.13 -5.32
CA GLY A 332 -20.14 9.92 -4.93
C GLY A 332 -21.07 8.74 -4.61
N ALA A 333 -22.24 9.03 -4.00
CA ALA A 333 -23.24 8.00 -3.73
C ALA A 333 -23.91 7.47 -5.04
N THR A 334 -24.15 8.35 -6.01
CA THR A 334 -24.75 7.97 -7.32
C THR A 334 -23.74 7.31 -8.26
N ALA A 335 -22.46 7.69 -8.19
CA ALA A 335 -21.38 7.04 -8.91
C ALA A 335 -21.04 5.63 -8.36
N GLY A 336 -21.47 5.33 -7.12
CA GLY A 336 -21.18 4.05 -6.48
C GLY A 336 -19.80 3.94 -5.85
N ASP A 337 -19.08 5.08 -5.75
CA ASP A 337 -17.70 5.12 -5.24
C ASP A 337 -17.61 5.24 -3.70
N PHE A 338 -18.76 5.44 -3.02
CA PHE A 338 -18.82 5.61 -1.57
C PHE A 338 -19.34 4.37 -0.88
N PHE A 339 -18.72 4.04 0.25
CA PHE A 339 -19.11 2.90 1.09
C PHE A 339 -19.11 1.57 0.34
N GLU A 340 -18.08 1.34 -0.47
CA GLU A 340 -17.86 0.04 -1.12
C GLU A 340 -17.37 -0.99 -0.09
N LEU A 341 -18.32 -1.47 0.73
CA LEU A 341 -18.05 -2.30 1.92
C LEU A 341 -17.75 -3.76 1.55
N ARG A 342 -16.89 -3.97 0.57
CA ARG A 342 -16.54 -5.28 0.00
C ARG A 342 -15.07 -5.38 -0.36
N ALA A 343 -14.60 -6.58 -0.66
CA ALA A 343 -13.32 -6.80 -1.33
C ALA A 343 -13.52 -6.81 -2.85
N ALA A 344 -12.50 -6.37 -3.60
CA ALA A 344 -12.46 -6.36 -5.07
C ALA A 344 -12.19 -7.78 -5.58
N GLU A 345 -13.20 -8.67 -5.53
CA GLU A 345 -13.05 -10.08 -5.93
C GLU A 345 -12.58 -10.24 -7.38
N TRP A 346 -12.92 -9.28 -8.24
CA TRP A 346 -12.46 -9.26 -9.63
C TRP A 346 -10.94 -9.19 -9.80
N ARG A 347 -10.22 -8.83 -8.75
CA ARG A 347 -8.75 -8.65 -8.74
C ARG A 347 -8.00 -9.89 -8.24
N TYR A 348 -8.67 -10.85 -7.62
CA TYR A 348 -8.02 -11.96 -6.93
C TYR A 348 -8.42 -13.31 -7.56
N PRO A 349 -7.55 -14.34 -7.49
CA PRO A 349 -7.76 -15.62 -8.14
C PRO A 349 -8.78 -16.49 -7.37
N SER A 350 -10.02 -15.99 -7.19
CA SER A 350 -11.05 -16.69 -6.40
C SER A 350 -11.43 -18.03 -6.99
N GLY A 351 -11.69 -18.07 -8.32
CA GLY A 351 -12.02 -19.29 -9.04
C GLY A 351 -10.87 -20.30 -9.05
N ALA A 352 -9.62 -19.83 -9.18
CA ALA A 352 -8.46 -20.72 -9.08
C ALA A 352 -8.31 -21.31 -7.68
N ALA A 353 -8.54 -20.52 -6.62
CA ALA A 353 -8.53 -21.01 -5.25
C ALA A 353 -9.64 -22.05 -5.00
N ASP A 354 -10.85 -21.83 -5.54
CA ASP A 354 -11.95 -22.77 -5.45
C ASP A 354 -11.66 -24.07 -6.20
N PHE A 355 -11.02 -23.98 -7.39
CA PHE A 355 -10.57 -25.14 -8.15
C PHE A 355 -9.59 -25.99 -7.33
N LEU A 356 -8.54 -25.39 -6.76
CA LEU A 356 -7.58 -26.09 -5.94
C LEU A 356 -8.20 -26.74 -4.70
N ALA A 357 -9.10 -26.02 -4.03
CA ALA A 357 -9.80 -26.52 -2.84
C ALA A 357 -10.73 -27.69 -3.16
N SER A 358 -11.52 -27.61 -4.23
CA SER A 358 -12.49 -28.64 -4.62
C SER A 358 -11.82 -29.94 -5.09
N HIS A 359 -10.68 -29.84 -5.77
CA HIS A 359 -9.91 -30.98 -6.21
C HIS A 359 -8.88 -31.47 -5.19
N GLN A 360 -8.88 -30.90 -3.98
CA GLN A 360 -8.00 -31.29 -2.87
C GLN A 360 -6.54 -31.36 -3.25
N VAL A 361 -6.09 -30.42 -4.10
CA VAL A 361 -4.68 -30.31 -4.51
C VAL A 361 -3.84 -30.02 -3.27
N THR A 362 -2.72 -30.75 -3.13
CA THR A 362 -1.77 -30.61 -2.00
C THR A 362 -0.32 -30.55 -2.48
N ASP A 363 -0.11 -30.32 -3.77
CA ASP A 363 1.21 -30.15 -4.35
C ASP A 363 1.78 -28.74 -4.10
N ARG A 364 3.11 -28.65 -3.97
CA ARG A 364 3.76 -27.35 -3.86
C ARG A 364 3.44 -26.47 -5.07
N MET A 365 2.89 -25.29 -4.80
CA MET A 365 2.55 -24.33 -5.84
C MET A 365 3.62 -23.25 -6.02
N PHE A 366 3.86 -22.84 -7.25
CA PHE A 366 4.43 -21.56 -7.63
C PHE A 366 3.27 -20.58 -7.87
N ASN A 367 3.30 -19.40 -7.28
CA ASN A 367 2.26 -18.39 -7.45
C ASN A 367 2.86 -17.00 -7.69
N THR A 368 2.12 -16.11 -8.37
CA THR A 368 2.52 -14.70 -8.48
C THR A 368 2.46 -14.00 -7.13
N TYR A 369 3.33 -13.01 -6.97
CA TYR A 369 3.54 -12.26 -5.72
C TYR A 369 2.24 -11.65 -5.19
N GLU A 370 1.47 -11.03 -6.08
CA GLU A 370 0.19 -10.37 -5.76
C GLU A 370 -0.89 -11.36 -5.30
N TYR A 371 -0.82 -12.62 -5.77
CA TYR A 371 -1.79 -13.65 -5.41
C TYR A 371 -1.46 -14.36 -4.10
N GLY A 372 -0.19 -14.30 -3.66
CA GLY A 372 0.27 -15.05 -2.51
C GLY A 372 -0.56 -14.81 -1.24
N GLY A 373 -0.84 -13.55 -0.92
CA GLY A 373 -1.65 -13.20 0.25
C GLY A 373 -3.07 -13.78 0.19
N TYR A 374 -3.74 -13.69 -0.98
CA TYR A 374 -5.08 -14.22 -1.17
C TYR A 374 -5.12 -15.75 -1.12
N LEU A 375 -4.20 -16.42 -1.79
CA LEU A 375 -4.09 -17.88 -1.75
C LEU A 375 -3.78 -18.38 -0.34
N MET A 376 -2.92 -17.68 0.42
CA MET A 376 -2.67 -17.94 1.82
C MET A 376 -3.95 -17.81 2.67
N TRP A 377 -4.77 -16.79 2.44
CA TRP A 377 -6.06 -16.62 3.11
C TRP A 377 -7.03 -17.77 2.82
N ARG A 378 -7.13 -18.19 1.54
CA ARG A 378 -8.12 -19.17 1.08
C ARG A 378 -7.71 -20.62 1.34
N LEU A 379 -6.43 -20.96 1.26
CA LEU A 379 -5.97 -22.35 1.17
C LEU A 379 -5.22 -22.86 2.40
N TRP A 380 -4.59 -21.97 3.20
CA TRP A 380 -3.90 -22.42 4.41
C TRP A 380 -4.89 -23.00 5.44
N PRO A 381 -4.59 -24.11 6.18
CA PRO A 381 -3.27 -24.77 6.30
C PRO A 381 -2.99 -25.87 5.25
N ARG A 382 -3.91 -26.15 4.35
CA ARG A 382 -3.78 -27.23 3.37
C ARG A 382 -2.61 -26.98 2.41
N GLU A 383 -2.56 -25.75 1.90
CA GLU A 383 -1.53 -25.32 0.96
C GLU A 383 -0.66 -24.20 1.55
N ARG A 384 0.61 -24.18 1.13
CA ARG A 384 1.55 -23.11 1.40
C ARG A 384 1.95 -22.44 0.10
N VAL A 385 2.07 -21.12 0.14
CA VAL A 385 2.45 -20.33 -1.04
C VAL A 385 3.95 -20.36 -1.29
N PHE A 386 4.36 -20.06 -2.51
CA PHE A 386 5.76 -19.85 -2.89
C PHE A 386 6.27 -18.51 -2.36
N ILE A 387 5.51 -17.45 -2.61
CA ILE A 387 5.85 -16.06 -2.27
C ILE A 387 4.59 -15.25 -2.01
N ASP A 388 4.72 -14.19 -1.24
CA ASP A 388 3.65 -13.22 -0.95
C ASP A 388 4.22 -11.83 -0.63
N GLY A 389 3.33 -10.84 -0.41
CA GLY A 389 3.67 -9.44 -0.18
C GLY A 389 4.57 -9.12 1.01
N ARG A 390 4.87 -10.08 1.89
CA ARG A 390 5.77 -9.88 3.03
C ARG A 390 7.25 -9.80 2.65
N ALA A 391 7.61 -10.21 1.42
CA ALA A 391 8.98 -10.09 0.88
C ALA A 391 10.07 -10.61 1.85
N LEU A 392 9.95 -11.89 2.29
CA LEU A 392 10.74 -12.43 3.39
C LEU A 392 12.14 -12.91 3.01
N SER A 393 12.45 -13.10 1.72
CA SER A 393 13.75 -13.56 1.25
C SER A 393 14.09 -12.97 -0.11
N GLU A 394 15.22 -12.27 -0.18
CA GLU A 394 15.72 -11.66 -1.42
C GLU A 394 16.08 -12.73 -2.45
N ARG A 395 16.68 -13.83 -2.02
CA ARG A 395 17.00 -14.95 -2.90
C ARG A 395 15.74 -15.57 -3.51
N VAL A 396 14.70 -15.80 -2.72
CA VAL A 396 13.43 -16.36 -3.24
C VAL A 396 12.79 -15.39 -4.22
N PHE A 397 12.89 -14.08 -3.95
CA PHE A 397 12.36 -13.05 -4.84
C PHE A 397 13.12 -13.01 -6.18
N ASP A 398 14.45 -13.13 -6.17
CA ASP A 398 15.25 -13.21 -7.38
C ASP A 398 14.93 -14.48 -8.20
N ASP A 399 14.83 -15.64 -7.54
CA ASP A 399 14.45 -16.88 -8.19
C ASP A 399 13.01 -16.80 -8.74
N TYR A 400 12.08 -16.18 -8.01
CA TYR A 400 10.73 -15.88 -8.45
C TYR A 400 10.72 -15.04 -9.74
N ALA A 401 11.47 -13.95 -9.79
CA ALA A 401 11.55 -13.08 -10.96
C ALA A 401 12.13 -13.85 -12.18
N ARG A 402 13.16 -14.68 -11.97
CA ARG A 402 13.73 -15.53 -13.05
C ARG A 402 12.71 -16.52 -13.59
N ILE A 403 11.94 -17.17 -12.73
CA ILE A 403 10.88 -18.10 -13.14
C ILE A 403 9.81 -17.33 -13.92
N LEU A 404 9.30 -16.23 -13.37
CA LEU A 404 8.16 -15.49 -13.90
C LEU A 404 8.44 -14.88 -15.29
N TYR A 405 9.64 -14.32 -15.46
CA TYR A 405 10.05 -13.72 -16.73
C TYR A 405 10.80 -14.67 -17.65
N ASN A 406 10.93 -15.94 -17.27
CA ASN A 406 11.62 -16.98 -18.03
C ASN A 406 13.00 -16.53 -18.54
N HIS A 407 13.77 -15.91 -17.64
CA HIS A 407 15.10 -15.41 -17.99
C HIS A 407 16.14 -16.52 -18.00
N ASP A 408 16.69 -16.79 -19.17
CA ASP A 408 17.90 -17.61 -19.35
C ASP A 408 19.14 -16.73 -19.12
N ASN A 409 19.70 -16.75 -17.93
CA ASN A 409 20.98 -16.11 -17.68
C ASN A 409 22.12 -17.11 -17.99
N ALA A 410 23.09 -16.70 -18.80
CA ALA A 410 24.29 -17.46 -19.07
C ALA A 410 24.98 -17.88 -17.75
N GLY A 411 24.91 -19.17 -17.42
CA GLY A 411 25.50 -19.76 -16.20
C GLY A 411 24.59 -19.89 -14.98
N GLY A 412 23.30 -19.48 -15.03
CA GLY A 412 22.31 -19.67 -13.99
C GLY A 412 21.30 -20.77 -14.29
N LYS A 413 20.50 -21.18 -13.29
CA LYS A 413 19.38 -22.11 -13.51
C LYS A 413 18.26 -21.39 -14.27
N ASN A 414 17.66 -22.07 -15.25
CA ASN A 414 16.50 -21.61 -15.98
C ASN A 414 15.19 -21.81 -15.14
N ALA A 415 14.06 -21.30 -15.64
CA ALA A 415 12.78 -21.38 -14.95
C ALA A 415 12.39 -22.83 -14.59
N ALA A 416 12.55 -23.81 -15.51
CA ALA A 416 12.22 -25.21 -15.26
C ALA A 416 13.06 -25.80 -14.13
N GLN A 417 14.38 -25.59 -14.18
CA GLN A 417 15.31 -26.06 -13.15
C GLN A 417 15.05 -25.45 -11.78
N LEU A 418 14.59 -24.18 -11.72
CA LEU A 418 14.22 -23.53 -10.48
C LEU A 418 12.90 -24.10 -9.94
N LEU A 419 11.89 -24.30 -10.79
CA LEU A 419 10.63 -24.95 -10.38
C LEU A 419 10.90 -26.36 -9.83
N ASP A 420 11.81 -27.14 -10.47
CA ASP A 420 12.24 -28.46 -9.97
C ASP A 420 12.97 -28.37 -8.64
N GLN A 421 13.88 -27.41 -8.49
CA GLN A 421 14.60 -27.17 -7.23
C GLN A 421 13.66 -26.93 -6.05
N TYR A 422 12.59 -26.16 -6.29
CA TYR A 422 11.58 -25.88 -5.26
C TYR A 422 10.53 -26.98 -5.15
N GLY A 423 10.52 -27.96 -6.05
CA GLY A 423 9.54 -29.04 -6.12
C GLY A 423 8.14 -28.55 -6.44
N ALA A 424 8.01 -27.49 -7.22
CA ALA A 424 6.72 -26.94 -7.63
C ALA A 424 6.09 -27.81 -8.72
N ASN A 425 4.88 -28.29 -8.48
CA ASN A 425 4.08 -29.11 -9.41
C ASN A 425 2.79 -28.42 -9.86
N VAL A 426 2.49 -27.26 -9.27
CA VAL A 426 1.35 -26.42 -9.58
C VAL A 426 1.84 -24.99 -9.82
N ILE A 427 1.33 -24.31 -10.83
CA ILE A 427 1.56 -22.89 -11.09
C ILE A 427 0.20 -22.20 -11.07
N VAL A 428 0.05 -21.16 -10.23
CA VAL A 428 -1.13 -20.30 -10.14
C VAL A 428 -0.69 -18.88 -10.43
N MET A 429 -1.09 -18.31 -11.55
CA MET A 429 -0.60 -17.01 -11.96
C MET A 429 -1.62 -16.22 -12.80
N ASP A 430 -1.49 -14.92 -12.80
CA ASP A 430 -1.99 -14.01 -13.83
C ASP A 430 -0.97 -13.87 -14.98
N THR A 431 -1.28 -13.05 -15.96
CA THR A 431 -0.43 -12.89 -17.15
C THR A 431 0.22 -11.52 -17.26
N PHE A 432 -0.16 -10.57 -16.40
CA PHE A 432 0.35 -9.21 -16.44
C PHE A 432 0.71 -8.69 -15.06
N GLU A 433 1.74 -7.85 -15.01
CA GLU A 433 1.88 -6.84 -13.98
C GLU A 433 1.13 -5.57 -14.45
N TYR A 434 -0.05 -5.33 -13.94
CA TYR A 434 -0.94 -4.27 -14.45
C TYR A 434 -0.41 -2.84 -14.24
N ALA A 435 0.43 -2.61 -13.22
CA ALA A 435 1.00 -1.29 -12.96
C ALA A 435 1.92 -0.82 -14.10
N THR A 436 2.71 -1.73 -14.66
CA THR A 436 3.66 -1.46 -15.74
C THR A 436 3.16 -1.92 -17.11
N GLY A 437 2.18 -2.84 -17.14
CA GLY A 437 1.73 -3.56 -18.32
C GLY A 437 2.69 -4.68 -18.75
N THR A 438 3.66 -5.05 -17.90
CA THR A 438 4.65 -6.09 -18.23
C THR A 438 3.99 -7.46 -18.32
N VAL A 439 4.21 -8.19 -19.41
CA VAL A 439 3.75 -9.57 -19.60
C VAL A 439 4.62 -10.52 -18.82
N TYR A 440 4.02 -11.42 -18.07
CA TYR A 440 4.72 -12.53 -17.44
C TYR A 440 4.96 -13.63 -18.47
N LEU A 441 6.24 -13.93 -18.74
CA LEU A 441 6.63 -14.79 -19.87
C LEU A 441 6.51 -16.28 -19.59
N LEU A 442 6.38 -16.70 -18.32
CA LEU A 442 6.32 -18.12 -17.94
C LEU A 442 5.16 -18.86 -18.63
N ALA A 443 3.93 -18.33 -18.55
CA ALA A 443 2.77 -19.02 -19.11
C ALA A 443 2.81 -19.13 -20.65
N PRO A 444 3.13 -18.08 -21.42
CA PRO A 444 3.36 -18.20 -22.86
C PRO A 444 4.50 -19.16 -23.23
N ALA A 445 5.59 -19.17 -22.44
CA ALA A 445 6.72 -20.08 -22.69
C ALA A 445 6.32 -21.54 -22.50
N ILE A 446 5.58 -21.87 -21.43
CA ILE A 446 5.06 -23.21 -21.20
C ILE A 446 4.13 -23.62 -22.33
N ALA A 447 3.22 -22.73 -22.75
CA ALA A 447 2.22 -23.01 -23.78
C ALA A 447 2.82 -23.32 -25.15
N THR A 448 3.97 -22.70 -25.48
CA THR A 448 4.65 -22.85 -26.77
C THR A 448 5.75 -23.92 -26.77
N THR A 449 6.06 -24.48 -25.61
CA THR A 449 7.08 -25.57 -25.50
C THR A 449 6.49 -26.88 -25.99
N ALA A 450 7.10 -27.45 -27.02
CA ALA A 450 6.72 -28.78 -27.52
C ALA A 450 6.89 -29.83 -26.42
N GLN A 451 5.88 -30.69 -26.24
CA GLN A 451 5.87 -31.75 -25.22
C GLN A 451 6.11 -31.27 -23.79
N SER A 452 5.56 -30.09 -23.44
CA SER A 452 5.61 -29.60 -22.06
C SER A 452 4.99 -30.62 -21.10
N GLU A 453 5.66 -30.88 -19.98
CA GLU A 453 5.12 -31.68 -18.87
C GLU A 453 3.95 -30.96 -18.14
N TRP A 454 3.85 -29.64 -18.29
CA TRP A 454 2.81 -28.82 -17.71
C TRP A 454 1.53 -28.89 -18.51
N LYS A 455 0.40 -29.14 -17.84
CA LYS A 455 -0.94 -29.18 -18.42
C LYS A 455 -1.74 -28.00 -17.89
N LEU A 456 -2.34 -27.22 -18.77
CA LEU A 456 -3.30 -26.17 -18.39
C LEU A 456 -4.59 -26.86 -17.94
N VAL A 457 -5.00 -26.67 -16.70
CA VAL A 457 -6.16 -27.34 -16.08
C VAL A 457 -7.29 -26.39 -15.71
N TYR A 458 -6.99 -25.11 -15.61
CA TYR A 458 -7.96 -24.08 -15.28
C TYR A 458 -7.56 -22.74 -15.88
N ARG A 459 -8.57 -21.97 -16.33
CA ARG A 459 -8.43 -20.55 -16.64
C ARG A 459 -9.72 -19.79 -16.37
N ASP A 460 -9.60 -18.57 -15.93
CA ASP A 460 -10.63 -17.52 -15.95
C ASP A 460 -9.99 -16.17 -16.30
N ALA A 461 -10.72 -15.06 -16.16
CA ALA A 461 -10.19 -13.74 -16.45
C ALA A 461 -9.12 -13.27 -15.45
N GLN A 462 -9.01 -13.88 -14.26
CA GLN A 462 -8.02 -13.52 -13.25
C GLN A 462 -6.79 -14.42 -13.31
N ALA A 463 -6.95 -15.74 -13.51
CA ALA A 463 -5.87 -16.68 -13.26
C ALA A 463 -5.80 -17.84 -14.26
N LEU A 464 -4.60 -18.42 -14.34
CA LEU A 464 -4.28 -19.69 -14.96
C LEU A 464 -3.80 -20.68 -13.90
N ILE A 465 -4.16 -21.97 -14.05
CA ILE A 465 -3.53 -23.06 -13.29
C ILE A 465 -2.91 -24.06 -14.27
N TRP A 466 -1.60 -24.26 -14.07
CA TRP A 466 -0.84 -25.31 -14.73
C TRP A 466 -0.45 -26.37 -13.71
N MET A 467 -0.53 -27.65 -14.10
CA MET A 467 -0.15 -28.78 -13.25
C MET A 467 0.71 -29.78 -14.02
N ARG A 468 1.70 -30.38 -13.35
CA ARG A 468 2.43 -31.55 -13.89
C ARG A 468 1.57 -32.80 -13.79
N HIS A 469 0.83 -32.94 -12.69
CA HIS A 469 -0.01 -34.09 -12.37
C HIS A 469 -1.46 -33.65 -12.12
N PRO A 470 -2.28 -33.48 -13.19
CA PRO A 470 -3.68 -33.12 -13.03
C PRO A 470 -4.45 -34.15 -12.17
N PRO A 471 -5.38 -33.70 -11.31
CA PRO A 471 -6.23 -34.60 -10.56
C PRO A 471 -7.07 -35.51 -11.47
N ALA A 472 -7.43 -36.70 -10.97
CA ALA A 472 -8.31 -37.61 -11.71
C ALA A 472 -9.64 -36.93 -12.09
N GLY A 473 -10.05 -37.08 -13.35
CA GLY A 473 -11.29 -36.47 -13.88
C GLY A 473 -11.13 -35.05 -14.41
N VAL A 474 -9.97 -34.41 -14.23
CA VAL A 474 -9.70 -33.09 -14.83
C VAL A 474 -9.13 -33.27 -16.23
N THR A 475 -9.84 -32.77 -17.24
CA THR A 475 -9.37 -32.77 -18.63
C THR A 475 -8.53 -31.52 -18.88
N PRO A 476 -7.27 -31.67 -19.30
CA PRO A 476 -6.44 -30.52 -19.66
C PRO A 476 -7.04 -29.69 -20.81
N LEU A 477 -6.92 -28.39 -20.68
CA LEU A 477 -7.31 -27.41 -21.70
C LEU A 477 -6.22 -27.31 -22.78
N ASN A 478 -6.56 -26.67 -23.90
CA ASN A 478 -5.56 -26.35 -24.92
C ASN A 478 -4.55 -25.34 -24.34
N PRO A 479 -3.24 -25.63 -24.34
CA PRO A 479 -2.24 -24.69 -23.85
C PRO A 479 -2.31 -23.29 -24.48
N MET A 480 -2.72 -23.18 -25.73
CA MET A 480 -2.85 -21.90 -26.45
C MET A 480 -3.99 -21.01 -25.93
N GLU A 481 -4.86 -21.52 -25.06
CA GLU A 481 -5.87 -20.70 -24.38
C GLU A 481 -5.28 -19.66 -23.42
N VAL A 482 -3.97 -19.73 -23.12
CA VAL A 482 -3.22 -18.65 -22.46
C VAL A 482 -3.42 -17.32 -23.16
N PHE A 483 -3.38 -17.28 -24.50
CA PHE A 483 -3.54 -16.01 -25.23
C PHE A 483 -4.96 -15.44 -25.13
N SER A 484 -5.97 -16.32 -25.09
CA SER A 484 -7.34 -15.88 -24.83
C SER A 484 -7.50 -15.36 -23.38
N GLN A 485 -6.86 -16.02 -22.42
CA GLN A 485 -6.87 -15.53 -21.03
C GLN A 485 -6.19 -14.17 -20.91
N MET A 486 -5.07 -13.92 -21.62
CA MET A 486 -4.43 -12.60 -21.65
C MET A 486 -5.37 -11.52 -22.16
N GLU A 487 -6.19 -11.81 -23.19
CA GLU A 487 -7.20 -10.88 -23.69
C GLU A 487 -8.31 -10.63 -22.65
N ASP A 488 -8.83 -11.70 -22.04
CA ASP A 488 -9.89 -11.62 -21.03
C ASP A 488 -9.41 -10.86 -19.79
N ALA A 489 -8.18 -11.12 -19.32
CA ALA A 489 -7.57 -10.46 -18.18
C ALA A 489 -7.35 -8.96 -18.41
N CYS A 490 -6.79 -8.60 -19.58
CA CYS A 490 -6.61 -7.19 -19.92
C CYS A 490 -7.96 -6.48 -20.10
N GLY A 491 -8.96 -7.12 -20.71
CA GLY A 491 -10.32 -6.61 -20.86
C GLY A 491 -10.95 -6.31 -19.50
N LEU A 492 -10.93 -7.29 -18.58
CA LEU A 492 -11.45 -7.12 -17.22
C LEU A 492 -10.76 -5.97 -16.48
N HIS A 493 -9.43 -5.87 -16.62
CA HIS A 493 -8.68 -4.78 -16.00
C HIS A 493 -9.10 -3.41 -16.54
N LEU A 494 -9.25 -3.27 -17.87
CA LEU A 494 -9.65 -2.01 -18.51
C LEU A 494 -11.08 -1.59 -18.14
N ASP A 495 -11.99 -2.54 -17.98
CA ASP A 495 -13.37 -2.27 -17.53
C ASP A 495 -13.41 -1.70 -16.12
N ARG A 496 -12.46 -2.07 -15.27
CA ARG A 496 -12.39 -1.67 -13.85
C ARG A 496 -11.45 -0.49 -13.60
N GLU A 497 -10.36 -0.39 -14.34
CA GLU A 497 -9.33 0.63 -14.21
C GLU A 497 -8.96 1.25 -15.57
N PRO A 498 -9.89 1.94 -16.27
CA PRO A 498 -9.67 2.43 -17.64
C PRO A 498 -8.53 3.43 -17.79
N GLY A 499 -8.09 4.05 -16.70
CA GLY A 499 -6.93 4.95 -16.67
C GLY A 499 -5.57 4.23 -16.70
N ARG A 500 -5.53 2.89 -16.79
CA ARG A 500 -4.29 2.08 -16.78
C ARG A 500 -4.21 1.11 -17.97
N PRO A 501 -4.20 1.60 -19.23
CA PRO A 501 -4.34 0.74 -20.41
C PRO A 501 -3.06 0.01 -20.85
N ARG A 502 -2.01 -0.04 -20.04
CA ARG A 502 -0.69 -0.56 -20.44
C ARG A 502 -0.71 -2.03 -20.85
N CYS A 503 -1.59 -2.87 -20.27
CA CYS A 503 -1.72 -4.27 -20.69
C CYS A 503 -2.13 -4.39 -22.16
N ALA A 504 -3.00 -3.51 -22.66
CA ALA A 504 -3.41 -3.51 -24.07
C ALA A 504 -2.24 -3.19 -25.01
N ARG A 505 -1.35 -2.24 -24.62
CA ARG A 505 -0.13 -1.95 -25.39
C ARG A 505 0.79 -3.16 -25.46
N SER A 506 0.99 -3.82 -24.31
CA SER A 506 1.89 -4.99 -24.22
C SER A 506 1.31 -6.21 -24.96
N LEU A 507 0.00 -6.39 -24.91
CA LEU A 507 -0.69 -7.43 -25.65
C LEU A 507 -0.56 -7.20 -27.17
N ALA A 508 -0.73 -5.96 -27.64
CA ALA A 508 -0.50 -5.59 -29.02
C ALA A 508 0.93 -5.90 -29.50
N GLN A 509 1.93 -5.57 -28.68
CA GLN A 509 3.34 -5.87 -28.97
C GLN A 509 3.60 -7.39 -29.03
N SER A 510 2.95 -8.16 -28.14
CA SER A 510 3.05 -9.61 -28.13
C SER A 510 2.48 -10.23 -29.40
N TYR A 511 1.33 -9.77 -29.85
CA TYR A 511 0.75 -10.21 -31.12
C TYR A 511 1.57 -9.80 -32.35
N ALA A 512 2.16 -8.61 -32.34
CA ALA A 512 3.04 -8.17 -33.43
C ALA A 512 4.28 -9.06 -33.57
N LYS A 513 4.87 -9.54 -32.45
CA LYS A 513 6.01 -10.45 -32.44
C LYS A 513 5.71 -11.80 -33.11
N ILE A 514 4.49 -12.30 -32.98
CA ILE A 514 4.04 -13.54 -33.64
C ILE A 514 3.36 -13.28 -34.99
N ARG A 515 3.44 -12.06 -35.51
CA ARG A 515 2.90 -11.61 -36.80
C ARG A 515 1.38 -11.63 -36.92
N GLU A 516 0.66 -11.61 -35.82
CA GLU A 516 -0.80 -11.50 -35.74
C GLU A 516 -1.20 -10.01 -35.79
N PHE A 517 -0.91 -9.33 -36.90
CA PHE A 517 -1.05 -7.86 -37.01
C PHE A 517 -2.50 -7.38 -36.88
N THR A 518 -3.50 -8.18 -37.24
CA THR A 518 -4.91 -7.83 -37.04
C THR A 518 -5.25 -7.70 -35.56
N ARG A 519 -4.79 -8.64 -34.72
CA ARG A 519 -4.97 -8.59 -33.27
C ARG A 519 -4.10 -7.49 -32.65
N ALA A 520 -2.86 -7.34 -33.09
CA ALA A 520 -1.95 -6.28 -32.64
C ALA A 520 -2.57 -4.89 -32.85
N ARG A 521 -3.14 -4.64 -34.04
CA ARG A 521 -3.84 -3.39 -34.37
C ARG A 521 -5.05 -3.17 -33.44
N ARG A 522 -5.90 -4.20 -33.24
CA ARG A 522 -7.07 -4.11 -32.36
C ARG A 522 -6.67 -3.66 -30.95
N TRP A 523 -5.72 -4.34 -30.32
CA TRP A 523 -5.30 -4.06 -28.96
C TRP A 523 -4.56 -2.72 -28.82
N LEU A 524 -3.78 -2.33 -29.82
CA LEU A 524 -3.13 -1.02 -29.81
C LEU A 524 -4.15 0.12 -30.01
N GLY A 525 -5.23 -0.11 -30.78
CA GLY A 525 -6.37 0.81 -30.89
C GLY A 525 -7.06 0.98 -29.54
N ILE A 526 -7.33 -0.11 -28.82
CA ILE A 526 -7.91 -0.08 -27.48
C ILE A 526 -7.01 0.75 -26.54
N TYR A 527 -5.67 0.56 -26.58
CA TYR A 527 -4.74 1.37 -25.77
C TYR A 527 -4.85 2.86 -26.09
N LEU A 528 -4.87 3.24 -27.38
CA LEU A 528 -4.92 4.63 -27.81
C LEU A 528 -6.27 5.31 -27.51
N ASP A 529 -7.36 4.55 -27.42
CA ASP A 529 -8.70 5.05 -27.10
C ASP A 529 -8.89 5.29 -25.58
N HIS A 530 -8.02 4.73 -24.73
CA HIS A 530 -8.09 4.91 -23.27
C HIS A 530 -7.20 6.06 -22.80
N PRO A 531 -7.48 6.67 -21.64
CA PRO A 531 -6.64 7.73 -21.06
C PRO A 531 -5.19 7.26 -20.85
N HIS A 532 -4.23 7.88 -21.49
CA HIS A 532 -2.79 7.62 -21.34
C HIS A 532 -1.96 8.89 -21.60
N ALA A 533 -0.71 8.87 -21.17
CA ALA A 533 0.24 9.93 -21.54
C ALA A 533 0.54 9.86 -23.05
N PRO A 534 0.91 10.97 -23.71
CA PRO A 534 1.28 10.96 -25.13
C PRO A 534 2.33 9.88 -25.44
N ASP A 535 2.03 9.00 -26.39
CA ASP A 535 2.88 7.86 -26.78
C ASP A 535 3.05 7.82 -28.32
N PRO A 536 3.97 8.64 -28.89
CA PRO A 536 4.22 8.69 -30.31
C PRO A 536 4.66 7.36 -30.92
N GLU A 537 5.35 6.50 -30.13
CA GLU A 537 5.77 5.16 -30.56
C GLU A 537 4.56 4.25 -30.80
N ALA A 538 3.57 4.29 -29.91
CA ALA A 538 2.34 3.52 -30.08
C ALA A 538 1.53 3.99 -31.30
N GLU A 539 1.44 5.31 -31.53
CA GLU A 539 0.78 5.85 -32.70
C GLU A 539 1.49 5.45 -34.02
N GLN A 540 2.81 5.45 -34.02
CA GLN A 540 3.59 4.99 -35.17
C GLN A 540 3.38 3.50 -35.43
N ALA A 541 3.50 2.68 -34.37
CA ALA A 541 3.28 1.23 -34.46
C ALA A 541 1.87 0.89 -34.95
N TYR A 542 0.85 1.65 -34.53
CA TYR A 542 -0.53 1.45 -35.03
C TYR A 542 -0.63 1.63 -36.55
N ARG A 543 0.01 2.69 -37.09
CA ARG A 543 0.07 2.92 -38.55
C ARG A 543 0.80 1.78 -39.27
N GLU A 544 1.88 1.27 -38.71
CA GLU A 544 2.62 0.13 -39.26
C GLU A 544 1.78 -1.15 -39.28
N TYR A 545 1.04 -1.44 -38.20
CA TYR A 545 0.17 -2.63 -38.13
C TYR A 545 -1.03 -2.53 -39.09
N VAL A 546 -1.55 -1.32 -39.34
CA VAL A 546 -2.58 -1.11 -40.38
C VAL A 546 -2.05 -1.47 -41.77
N ASN A 547 -0.80 -1.16 -42.08
CA ASN A 547 -0.18 -1.44 -43.37
C ASN A 547 0.23 -2.91 -43.51
N ALA A 548 0.70 -3.56 -42.43
CA ALA A 548 1.15 -4.94 -42.43
C ALA A 548 -0.03 -5.96 -42.42
N GLY A 549 -1.24 -5.55 -42.04
CA GLY A 549 -2.45 -6.37 -42.01
C GLY A 549 -3.29 -6.29 -43.28
N LYS A 550 -2.83 -5.55 -44.30
CA LYS A 550 -3.38 -5.51 -45.65
C LYS A 550 -2.70 -6.54 -46.53
#